data_1755844a630c510f179913348ef61429
#
_entry.id   1755844a630c510f179913348ef61429
#
_cell.length_a   1.000
_cell.length_b   1.000
_cell.length_c   1.000
_cell.angle_alpha   90.00
_cell.angle_beta   90.00
_cell.angle_gamma   90.00
#
_symmetry.space_group_name_H-M   'P 1'
#
loop_
_entity.id
_entity.type
_entity.pdbx_description
1 polymer ?
#
loop_
_entity_poly.entity_id
_entity_poly.type
_entity_poly.pdbx_seq_one_letter_code
_entity_poly.pdbx_strand_id
1 'polypeptide(L)'
;MAPSLCALLLLALCPGAWALPPEETAPPCGQDVAIRNGTFTLSDGYRPGSLLTYACPPGFYPYPLGSRLCQENGRWTPLRTQPLCREIRCPTQLAFENGAFQPRRASYPVGSVLTFECLDGYTLRGPAQRVCQGNGRWDGGTPACDDGAEHCPNPGVPAGMTKSGSRYRLGERVSYRCQRELALVGSAQRVCTEAGEWSGAEPSCRAPFSYDRVEDIGAEFGASFSNVLGLASSSASSSLNASIIKTPTFLGRRLILSDDSFLNVYLLVDSSKSVTRESFQIFKEWVENIVDRIASFEVGASFAVISYATKPKKIVSIYDPEAADADAVIRKTKTGMNFQDHGNGTGTNIRAALLEVYNMILFQQVSFDRGGRLDAWKKIRHAIIVLTDGKYNMGGSPKDAVAKIEEFLEIKPNRKDYLDIYAFGIGTQEVDWEGLNEIASKKEGERHAFKLDSSQNLKAAFEDVLDPKNSRDLCGLGNDSLSATHQQKNPWHVVIK
;
A
#
# COMPACT_ATOMS: atom_id res chain seq x y z
N MET A 1 -44.23 58.07 63.58
CA MET A 1 -44.23 59.38 62.87
C MET A 1 -42.97 59.37 62.02
N ALA A 2 -43.17 59.42 60.74
CA ALA A 2 -42.14 59.43 59.65
C ALA A 2 -41.28 60.71 59.67
N PRO A 3 -40.29 60.94 58.79
CA PRO A 3 -40.08 60.28 57.49
C PRO A 3 -38.62 59.93 57.12
N SER A 4 -38.60 59.16 56.10
CA SER A 4 -37.50 58.79 55.22
C SER A 4 -36.74 59.91 54.55
N LEU A 5 -35.49 59.74 54.34
CA LEU A 5 -34.73 60.40 53.25
C LEU A 5 -34.01 59.35 52.37
N CYS A 6 -34.45 59.34 51.15
CA CYS A 6 -33.87 58.55 50.04
C CYS A 6 -32.59 59.23 49.57
N ALA A 7 -31.46 58.51 49.57
CA ALA A 7 -30.23 58.92 48.88
C ALA A 7 -30.07 58.11 47.64
N LEU A 8 -30.24 58.72 46.48
CA LEU A 8 -29.93 58.17 45.15
C LEU A 8 -28.38 58.16 44.94
N LEU A 9 -27.81 56.99 44.91
CA LEU A 9 -26.45 56.80 44.43
C LEU A 9 -26.47 56.42 42.92
N LEU A 10 -26.10 57.39 42.11
CA LEU A 10 -25.80 57.20 40.69
C LEU A 10 -24.46 56.39 40.54
N LEU A 11 -24.54 55.10 40.20
CA LEU A 11 -23.44 54.32 39.76
C LEU A 11 -23.18 54.60 38.26
N ALA A 12 -22.13 55.33 38.00
CA ALA A 12 -21.58 55.51 36.65
C ALA A 12 -21.08 54.18 36.15
N LEU A 13 -21.76 53.59 35.16
CA LEU A 13 -21.28 52.43 34.37
C LEU A 13 -20.21 52.92 33.40
N CYS A 14 -18.94 52.64 33.72
CA CYS A 14 -17.86 52.64 32.72
C CYS A 14 -17.99 51.39 31.87
N PRO A 15 -18.14 51.51 30.54
CA PRO A 15 -17.97 50.35 29.68
C PRO A 15 -16.46 50.04 29.55
N GLY A 16 -15.95 49.20 30.43
CA GLY A 16 -14.63 48.60 30.24
C GLY A 16 -14.70 47.69 29.01
N ALA A 17 -14.20 48.18 27.90
CA ALA A 17 -13.90 47.30 26.76
C ALA A 17 -12.88 46.27 27.22
N TRP A 18 -13.34 45.04 27.42
CA TRP A 18 -12.47 43.88 27.53
C TRP A 18 -11.86 43.68 26.16
N ALA A 19 -10.69 44.30 25.89
CA ALA A 19 -9.85 43.94 24.79
C ALA A 19 -9.40 42.48 25.04
N LEU A 20 -9.88 41.56 24.23
CA LEU A 20 -9.31 40.23 24.16
C LEU A 20 -7.80 40.41 23.95
N PRO A 21 -6.97 39.64 24.68
CA PRO A 21 -5.52 39.70 24.42
C PRO A 21 -5.31 39.41 22.93
N PRO A 22 -4.35 40.10 22.28
CA PRO A 22 -4.04 39.80 20.88
C PRO A 22 -3.73 38.32 20.79
N GLU A 23 -4.40 37.62 19.87
CA GLU A 23 -4.12 36.25 19.52
C GLU A 23 -2.61 36.18 19.20
N GLU A 24 -1.85 35.54 20.05
CA GLU A 24 -0.39 35.36 19.87
C GLU A 24 -0.19 34.55 18.59
N THR A 25 -0.03 35.25 17.46
CA THR A 25 0.24 34.58 16.19
C THR A 25 1.57 33.89 16.32
N ALA A 26 1.56 32.58 16.21
CA ALA A 26 2.74 31.75 16.29
C ALA A 26 3.85 32.30 15.33
N PRO A 27 5.12 32.32 15.76
CA PRO A 27 6.18 32.95 14.99
C PRO A 27 6.41 32.23 13.65
N PRO A 28 6.72 32.96 12.56
CA PRO A 28 7.03 32.36 11.27
C PRO A 28 8.34 31.57 11.34
N CYS A 29 8.44 30.53 10.51
CA CYS A 29 9.67 29.76 10.38
C CYS A 29 10.78 30.51 9.63
N GLY A 30 12.04 30.14 9.91
CA GLY A 30 13.20 30.76 9.29
C GLY A 30 13.23 30.58 7.75
N GLN A 31 13.80 31.57 7.05
CA GLN A 31 13.85 31.61 5.59
C GLN A 31 15.07 30.87 4.99
N ASP A 32 16.02 30.45 5.81
CA ASP A 32 17.16 29.64 5.37
C ASP A 32 16.77 28.18 5.17
N VAL A 33 16.18 27.91 4.01
CA VAL A 33 15.61 26.63 3.64
C VAL A 33 16.12 26.05 2.31
N ALA A 34 17.15 26.67 1.73
CA ALA A 34 17.67 26.28 0.44
C ALA A 34 18.22 24.84 0.44
N ILE A 35 18.03 24.14 -0.67
CA ILE A 35 18.65 22.84 -0.94
C ILE A 35 19.76 22.98 -1.98
N ARG A 36 20.90 22.36 -1.73
CA ARG A 36 22.03 22.40 -2.68
C ARG A 36 21.69 21.60 -3.96
N ASN A 37 21.86 22.24 -5.12
CA ASN A 37 21.57 21.71 -6.45
C ASN A 37 20.10 21.36 -6.69
N GLY A 38 19.17 22.04 -6.02
CA GLY A 38 17.73 21.87 -6.21
C GLY A 38 16.96 23.13 -5.93
N THR A 39 15.64 23.00 -5.89
CA THR A 39 14.68 24.07 -5.60
C THR A 39 13.75 23.64 -4.46
N PHE A 40 12.92 24.55 -3.98
CA PHE A 40 11.89 24.24 -3.00
C PHE A 40 10.61 25.02 -3.27
N THR A 41 9.51 24.51 -2.76
CA THR A 41 8.20 25.16 -2.74
C THR A 41 7.65 25.20 -1.31
N LEU A 42 6.76 26.14 -1.03
CA LEU A 42 6.10 26.32 0.25
C LEU A 42 4.59 26.29 0.03
N SER A 43 3.86 25.54 0.85
CA SER A 43 2.39 25.45 0.73
C SER A 43 1.68 26.71 1.22
N ASP A 44 2.20 27.35 2.28
CA ASP A 44 1.65 28.61 2.86
C ASP A 44 2.76 29.52 3.40
N GLY A 45 3.76 29.82 2.57
CA GLY A 45 4.89 30.64 2.97
C GLY A 45 5.62 30.09 4.18
N TYR A 46 6.02 30.97 5.11
CA TYR A 46 6.79 30.61 6.31
C TYR A 46 5.92 30.48 7.56
N ARG A 47 4.59 30.35 7.41
CA ARG A 47 3.67 30.24 8.53
C ARG A 47 3.69 28.87 9.19
N PRO A 48 3.43 28.76 10.49
CA PRO A 48 3.21 27.49 11.15
C PRO A 48 2.15 26.64 10.42
N GLY A 49 2.45 25.35 10.25
CA GLY A 49 1.64 24.44 9.44
C GLY A 49 2.02 24.39 7.95
N SER A 50 2.86 25.33 7.46
CA SER A 50 3.35 25.27 6.07
C SER A 50 4.27 24.09 5.84
N LEU A 51 4.09 23.40 4.70
CA LEU A 51 4.96 22.33 4.22
C LEU A 51 5.97 22.91 3.21
N LEU A 52 7.24 22.74 3.52
CA LEU A 52 8.36 22.97 2.61
C LEU A 52 8.65 21.67 1.86
N THR A 53 8.58 21.69 0.55
CA THR A 53 8.91 20.53 -0.30
C THR A 53 10.12 20.84 -1.18
N TYR A 54 11.12 19.96 -1.12
CA TYR A 54 12.32 20.05 -1.95
C TYR A 54 12.12 19.34 -3.28
N ALA A 55 12.68 19.92 -4.35
CA ALA A 55 12.71 19.33 -5.68
C ALA A 55 14.15 19.26 -6.21
N CYS A 56 14.50 18.14 -6.81
CA CYS A 56 15.80 17.89 -7.42
C CYS A 56 15.68 17.67 -8.93
N PRO A 57 16.77 17.90 -9.70
CA PRO A 57 16.82 17.55 -11.11
C PRO A 57 16.55 16.05 -11.35
N PRO A 58 16.14 15.64 -12.57
CA PRO A 58 15.99 14.24 -12.93
C PRO A 58 17.25 13.42 -12.61
N GLY A 59 17.05 12.21 -12.04
CA GLY A 59 18.15 11.34 -11.61
C GLY A 59 18.73 11.66 -10.23
N PHE A 60 18.14 12.63 -9.51
CA PHE A 60 18.52 13.01 -8.15
C PHE A 60 17.32 13.01 -7.21
N TYR A 61 17.57 12.84 -5.92
CA TYR A 61 16.54 12.90 -4.88
C TYR A 61 16.98 13.84 -3.73
N PRO A 62 16.04 14.50 -3.05
CA PRO A 62 16.36 15.35 -1.91
C PRO A 62 16.85 14.50 -0.71
N TYR A 63 17.93 14.91 -0.09
CA TYR A 63 18.51 14.28 1.10
C TYR A 63 18.81 15.35 2.16
N PRO A 64 18.59 15.11 3.47
CA PRO A 64 18.13 13.87 4.09
C PRO A 64 16.60 13.66 4.08
N LEU A 65 15.80 14.68 3.80
CA LEU A 65 14.35 14.65 3.75
C LEU A 65 13.83 15.32 2.48
N GLY A 66 12.68 14.87 1.97
CA GLY A 66 11.99 15.48 0.82
C GLY A 66 11.15 16.67 1.20
N SER A 67 10.66 16.70 2.45
CA SER A 67 9.81 17.78 2.95
C SER A 67 10.14 18.15 4.39
N ARG A 68 9.69 19.34 4.83
CA ARG A 68 9.81 19.83 6.21
C ARG A 68 8.54 20.59 6.58
N LEU A 69 8.02 20.35 7.77
CA LEU A 69 6.88 21.06 8.32
C LEU A 69 7.35 22.25 9.17
N CYS A 70 6.73 23.40 8.97
CA CYS A 70 6.86 24.54 9.88
C CYS A 70 6.05 24.27 11.15
N GLN A 71 6.73 24.09 12.27
CA GLN A 71 6.11 23.81 13.56
C GLN A 71 5.56 25.08 14.22
N GLU A 72 4.65 24.93 15.16
CA GLU A 72 4.05 26.05 15.90
C GLU A 72 5.05 26.93 16.67
N ASN A 73 6.23 26.37 16.99
CA ASN A 73 7.34 27.09 17.63
C ASN A 73 8.20 27.93 16.67
N GLY A 74 7.78 28.09 15.41
CA GLY A 74 8.52 28.85 14.39
C GLY A 74 9.77 28.14 13.86
N ARG A 75 9.86 26.81 14.02
CA ARG A 75 11.02 26.02 13.54
C ARG A 75 10.59 24.98 12.54
N TRP A 76 11.36 24.84 11.47
CA TRP A 76 11.23 23.74 10.55
C TRP A 76 11.60 22.41 11.20
N THR A 77 10.96 21.31 10.77
CA THR A 77 11.41 19.95 11.11
C THR A 77 12.94 19.88 11.01
N PRO A 78 13.67 19.48 12.07
CA PRO A 78 15.12 19.54 12.12
C PRO A 78 15.76 18.58 11.12
N LEU A 79 16.87 19.00 10.51
CA LEU A 79 17.72 18.19 9.67
C LEU A 79 19.01 17.83 10.39
N ARG A 80 19.51 16.61 10.17
CA ARG A 80 20.81 16.16 10.71
C ARG A 80 21.99 16.68 9.89
N THR A 81 21.77 16.97 8.62
CA THR A 81 22.75 17.46 7.66
C THR A 81 22.13 18.53 6.76
N GLN A 82 22.95 19.35 6.11
CA GLN A 82 22.45 20.31 5.12
C GLN A 82 21.73 19.60 3.97
N PRO A 83 20.59 20.12 3.52
CA PRO A 83 19.84 19.51 2.44
C PRO A 83 20.58 19.64 1.10
N LEU A 84 20.62 18.54 0.37
CA LEU A 84 21.26 18.48 -0.95
C LEU A 84 20.57 17.44 -1.84
N CYS A 85 20.64 17.64 -3.15
CA CYS A 85 20.22 16.65 -4.13
C CYS A 85 21.30 15.58 -4.29
N ARG A 86 20.95 14.31 -3.98
CA ARG A 86 21.82 13.14 -4.18
C ARG A 86 21.43 12.40 -5.45
N GLU A 87 22.41 11.85 -6.13
CA GLU A 87 22.21 11.01 -7.31
C GLU A 87 21.48 9.72 -6.94
N ILE A 88 20.45 9.39 -7.72
CA ILE A 88 19.73 8.11 -7.62
C ILE A 88 20.63 6.99 -8.15
N ARG A 89 20.76 5.93 -7.36
CA ARG A 89 21.54 4.75 -7.70
C ARG A 89 20.77 3.50 -7.36
N CYS A 90 20.81 2.53 -8.27
CA CYS A 90 20.22 1.22 -8.01
C CYS A 90 21.11 0.37 -7.10
N PRO A 91 20.52 -0.57 -6.32
CA PRO A 91 21.29 -1.49 -5.50
C PRO A 91 22.33 -2.26 -6.32
N THR A 92 23.50 -2.49 -5.74
CA THR A 92 24.61 -3.18 -6.41
C THR A 92 24.33 -4.69 -6.52
N GLN A 93 24.52 -5.27 -7.70
CA GLN A 93 24.53 -6.72 -7.85
C GLN A 93 25.77 -7.29 -7.18
N LEU A 94 25.60 -8.07 -6.11
CA LEU A 94 26.69 -8.62 -5.31
C LEU A 94 27.20 -9.96 -5.82
N ALA A 95 26.27 -10.82 -6.22
CA ALA A 95 26.57 -12.17 -6.70
C ALA A 95 25.58 -12.57 -7.78
N PHE A 96 26.02 -13.46 -8.67
CA PHE A 96 25.20 -14.13 -9.65
C PHE A 96 25.69 -15.57 -9.75
N GLU A 97 24.89 -16.50 -9.24
CA GLU A 97 25.28 -17.90 -9.11
C GLU A 97 25.20 -18.60 -10.46
N ASN A 98 26.15 -19.50 -10.72
CA ASN A 98 26.25 -20.31 -11.95
C ASN A 98 26.31 -19.48 -13.25
N GLY A 99 26.85 -18.23 -13.14
CA GLY A 99 26.94 -17.32 -14.27
C GLY A 99 27.80 -16.11 -13.99
N ALA A 100 27.73 -15.15 -14.89
CA ALA A 100 28.40 -13.87 -14.78
C ALA A 100 27.46 -12.71 -15.09
N PHE A 101 27.78 -11.53 -14.59
CA PHE A 101 27.09 -10.29 -14.94
C PHE A 101 28.10 -9.19 -15.27
N GLN A 102 27.74 -8.29 -16.14
CA GLN A 102 28.55 -7.17 -16.59
C GLN A 102 27.70 -5.90 -16.80
N PRO A 103 28.29 -4.69 -16.61
CA PRO A 103 29.60 -4.40 -16.06
C PRO A 103 29.61 -4.51 -14.53
N ARG A 104 30.70 -4.98 -13.93
CA ARG A 104 30.89 -4.92 -12.47
C ARG A 104 31.38 -3.56 -12.07
N ARG A 105 30.56 -2.80 -11.32
CA ARG A 105 30.85 -1.44 -10.85
C ARG A 105 30.51 -1.32 -9.36
N ALA A 106 31.15 -0.35 -8.70
CA ALA A 106 30.82 -0.04 -7.30
C ALA A 106 29.47 0.70 -7.16
N SER A 107 28.96 1.28 -8.25
CA SER A 107 27.74 2.07 -8.26
C SER A 107 27.09 2.06 -9.64
N TYR A 108 25.75 2.09 -9.64
CA TYR A 108 24.91 2.05 -10.84
C TYR A 108 23.93 3.21 -10.83
N PRO A 109 24.28 4.35 -11.44
CA PRO A 109 23.34 5.47 -11.62
C PRO A 109 22.20 5.10 -12.58
N VAL A 110 21.17 5.95 -12.63
CA VAL A 110 20.03 5.81 -13.54
C VAL A 110 20.52 5.62 -14.98
N GLY A 111 19.89 4.69 -15.70
CA GLY A 111 20.27 4.31 -17.07
C GLY A 111 21.39 3.28 -17.16
N SER A 112 22.02 2.87 -16.05
CA SER A 112 22.99 1.77 -16.06
C SER A 112 22.30 0.47 -16.50
N VAL A 113 22.98 -0.30 -17.35
CA VAL A 113 22.53 -1.61 -17.83
C VAL A 113 23.39 -2.71 -17.25
N LEU A 114 22.78 -3.77 -16.71
CA LEU A 114 23.42 -5.01 -16.33
C LEU A 114 23.02 -6.11 -17.32
N THR A 115 23.99 -6.87 -17.80
CA THR A 115 23.77 -8.06 -18.65
C THR A 115 24.17 -9.31 -17.87
N PHE A 116 23.37 -10.35 -17.97
CA PHE A 116 23.52 -11.61 -17.26
C PHE A 116 23.70 -12.76 -18.24
N GLU A 117 24.63 -13.64 -17.95
CA GLU A 117 24.96 -14.80 -18.77
C GLU A 117 25.22 -16.02 -17.87
N CYS A 118 24.63 -17.17 -18.21
CA CYS A 118 24.81 -18.39 -17.45
C CYS A 118 26.04 -19.20 -17.98
N LEU A 119 26.61 -20.00 -17.10
CA LEU A 119 27.61 -21.02 -17.48
C LEU A 119 26.94 -22.11 -18.29
N ASP A 120 27.75 -22.87 -19.03
CA ASP A 120 27.31 -24.05 -19.80
C ASP A 120 26.56 -25.04 -18.88
N GLY A 121 25.44 -25.54 -19.36
CA GLY A 121 24.58 -26.46 -18.62
C GLY A 121 23.51 -25.78 -17.74
N TYR A 122 23.50 -24.44 -17.66
CA TYR A 122 22.48 -23.68 -16.93
C TYR A 122 21.64 -22.87 -17.89
N THR A 123 20.34 -22.75 -17.56
CA THR A 123 19.39 -21.94 -18.30
C THR A 123 19.09 -20.66 -17.55
N LEU A 124 19.14 -19.50 -18.22
CA LEU A 124 18.79 -18.21 -17.63
C LEU A 124 17.28 -18.12 -17.45
N ARG A 125 16.86 -17.92 -16.21
CA ARG A 125 15.50 -17.56 -15.82
C ARG A 125 15.44 -16.06 -15.51
N GLY A 126 14.40 -15.38 -16.02
CA GLY A 126 14.28 -13.95 -15.89
C GLY A 126 14.99 -13.17 -17.00
N PRO A 127 15.12 -11.84 -16.88
CA PRO A 127 15.66 -10.98 -17.94
C PRO A 127 17.17 -11.14 -18.09
N ALA A 128 17.65 -11.22 -19.35
CA ALA A 128 19.07 -11.22 -19.66
C ALA A 128 19.73 -9.85 -19.46
N GLN A 129 18.93 -8.79 -19.44
CA GLN A 129 19.38 -7.43 -19.17
C GLN A 129 18.44 -6.73 -18.21
N ARG A 130 18.99 -5.86 -17.37
CA ARG A 130 18.23 -4.99 -16.46
C ARG A 130 18.75 -3.57 -16.53
N VAL A 131 17.82 -2.60 -16.49
CA VAL A 131 18.13 -1.17 -16.54
C VAL A 131 17.80 -0.53 -15.20
N CYS A 132 18.71 0.30 -14.68
CA CYS A 132 18.47 1.10 -13.49
C CYS A 132 17.48 2.23 -13.81
N GLN A 133 16.30 2.21 -13.19
CA GLN A 133 15.21 3.14 -13.41
C GLN A 133 15.33 4.40 -12.53
N GLY A 134 14.62 5.48 -12.93
CA GLY A 134 14.60 6.75 -12.21
C GLY A 134 14.01 6.68 -10.78
N ASN A 135 13.31 5.62 -10.44
CA ASN A 135 12.80 5.35 -9.10
C ASN A 135 13.80 4.59 -8.19
N GLY A 136 15.05 4.41 -8.62
CA GLY A 136 16.09 3.70 -7.86
C GLY A 136 15.95 2.18 -7.84
N ARG A 137 15.19 1.61 -8.79
CA ARG A 137 14.98 0.17 -8.93
C ARG A 137 15.54 -0.35 -10.26
N TRP A 138 15.98 -1.60 -10.24
CA TRP A 138 16.19 -2.34 -11.46
C TRP A 138 14.84 -2.78 -12.04
N ASP A 139 14.68 -2.69 -13.36
CA ASP A 139 13.51 -3.24 -14.04
C ASP A 139 13.52 -4.78 -14.05
N GLY A 140 12.36 -5.38 -14.32
CA GLY A 140 12.19 -6.83 -14.38
C GLY A 140 12.43 -7.57 -13.06
N GLY A 141 12.27 -8.89 -13.09
CA GLY A 141 12.50 -9.80 -11.96
C GLY A 141 13.97 -10.10 -11.70
N THR A 142 14.26 -10.87 -10.65
CA THR A 142 15.61 -11.34 -10.31
C THR A 142 16.07 -12.41 -11.31
N PRO A 143 17.16 -12.19 -12.08
CA PRO A 143 17.70 -13.22 -12.95
C PRO A 143 18.40 -14.31 -12.16
N ALA A 144 18.30 -15.55 -12.61
CA ALA A 144 18.95 -16.71 -12.01
C ALA A 144 19.34 -17.75 -13.07
N CYS A 145 20.46 -18.44 -12.85
CA CYS A 145 20.87 -19.58 -13.67
C CYS A 145 20.44 -20.87 -12.97
N ASP A 146 19.66 -21.69 -13.65
CA ASP A 146 19.02 -22.88 -13.13
C ASP A 146 19.33 -24.08 -14.05
N ASP A 147 19.72 -25.21 -13.48
CA ASP A 147 19.97 -26.48 -14.21
C ASP A 147 18.73 -27.38 -14.25
N GLY A 148 17.69 -27.02 -13.49
CA GLY A 148 16.44 -27.80 -13.38
C GLY A 148 16.58 -29.11 -12.61
N ALA A 149 17.70 -29.34 -11.94
CA ALA A 149 18.00 -30.62 -11.27
C ALA A 149 17.40 -30.69 -9.84
N GLU A 150 17.12 -29.55 -9.22
CA GLU A 150 16.60 -29.49 -7.85
C GLU A 150 15.07 -29.42 -7.81
N HIS A 151 14.47 -29.68 -6.64
CA HIS A 151 13.01 -29.66 -6.46
C HIS A 151 12.39 -28.26 -6.66
N CYS A 152 13.01 -27.24 -6.06
CA CYS A 152 12.67 -25.85 -6.32
C CYS A 152 13.72 -25.20 -7.25
N PRO A 153 13.30 -24.24 -8.08
CA PRO A 153 14.23 -23.53 -8.94
C PRO A 153 15.20 -22.66 -8.14
N ASN A 154 16.38 -22.37 -8.70
CA ASN A 154 17.29 -21.39 -8.11
C ASN A 154 16.57 -20.05 -7.94
N PRO A 155 16.41 -19.52 -6.71
CA PRO A 155 15.68 -18.28 -6.47
C PRO A 155 16.49 -17.03 -6.81
N GLY A 156 17.74 -17.19 -7.26
CA GLY A 156 18.65 -16.09 -7.57
C GLY A 156 19.12 -15.30 -6.36
N VAL A 157 19.92 -14.28 -6.64
CA VAL A 157 20.40 -13.31 -5.64
C VAL A 157 19.94 -11.91 -6.09
N PRO A 158 18.91 -11.35 -5.45
CA PRO A 158 18.45 -9.99 -5.78
C PRO A 158 19.55 -8.94 -5.57
N ALA A 159 19.53 -7.87 -6.37
CA ALA A 159 20.49 -6.77 -6.23
C ALA A 159 20.45 -6.14 -4.83
N GLY A 160 21.61 -5.78 -4.28
CA GLY A 160 21.76 -5.26 -2.93
C GLY A 160 21.65 -6.29 -1.82
N MET A 161 21.61 -7.59 -2.16
CA MET A 161 21.30 -8.67 -1.24
C MET A 161 22.41 -9.72 -1.19
N THR A 162 22.59 -10.31 -0.02
CA THR A 162 23.33 -11.55 0.17
C THR A 162 22.34 -12.68 0.44
N LYS A 163 22.57 -13.85 -0.14
CA LYS A 163 21.79 -15.07 0.07
C LYS A 163 22.65 -16.10 0.80
N SER A 164 22.05 -16.84 1.72
CA SER A 164 22.60 -18.04 2.32
C SER A 164 21.66 -19.23 2.07
N GLY A 165 22.24 -20.40 1.89
CA GLY A 165 21.53 -21.59 1.39
C GLY A 165 21.80 -21.80 -0.11
N SER A 166 22.29 -23.01 -0.46
CA SER A 166 22.70 -23.38 -1.81
C SER A 166 22.07 -24.70 -2.29
N ARG A 167 21.15 -25.25 -1.51
CA ARG A 167 20.37 -26.44 -1.83
C ARG A 167 18.92 -26.08 -1.94
N TYR A 168 18.23 -26.64 -2.94
CA TYR A 168 16.85 -26.25 -3.29
C TYR A 168 15.90 -27.45 -3.28
N ARG A 169 16.19 -28.45 -2.43
CA ARG A 169 15.36 -29.61 -2.20
C ARG A 169 14.15 -29.26 -1.35
N LEU A 170 13.15 -30.13 -1.37
CA LEU A 170 11.98 -30.02 -0.51
C LEU A 170 12.36 -29.79 0.97
N GLY A 171 11.78 -28.75 1.59
CA GLY A 171 12.02 -28.36 2.97
C GLY A 171 13.30 -27.56 3.21
N GLU A 172 14.21 -27.45 2.23
CA GLU A 172 15.42 -26.63 2.35
C GLU A 172 15.08 -25.14 2.42
N ARG A 173 15.98 -24.38 3.05
CA ARG A 173 15.77 -22.98 3.34
C ARG A 173 16.82 -22.10 2.72
N VAL A 174 16.38 -20.95 2.22
CA VAL A 174 17.25 -19.84 1.82
C VAL A 174 16.92 -18.61 2.66
N SER A 175 17.98 -17.88 3.05
CA SER A 175 17.83 -16.67 3.86
C SER A 175 18.49 -15.49 3.16
N TYR A 176 17.92 -14.32 3.29
CA TYR A 176 18.32 -13.11 2.61
C TYR A 176 18.60 -11.97 3.56
N ARG A 177 19.60 -11.17 3.24
CA ARG A 177 19.95 -9.95 3.99
C ARG A 177 20.35 -8.85 3.03
N CYS A 178 19.75 -7.68 3.20
CA CYS A 178 20.12 -6.49 2.43
C CYS A 178 21.44 -5.87 2.93
N GLN A 179 22.14 -5.18 2.02
CA GLN A 179 23.24 -4.30 2.38
C GLN A 179 22.77 -3.20 3.33
N ARG A 180 23.72 -2.55 4.02
CA ARG A 180 23.43 -1.39 4.87
C ARG A 180 22.67 -0.32 4.08
N GLU A 181 21.79 0.40 4.78
CA GLU A 181 20.96 1.47 4.23
C GLU A 181 19.86 1.03 3.26
N LEU A 182 19.72 -0.26 2.99
CA LEU A 182 18.62 -0.81 2.21
C LEU A 182 17.65 -1.58 3.12
N ALA A 183 16.36 -1.34 2.96
CA ALA A 183 15.30 -2.07 3.62
C ALA A 183 14.95 -3.36 2.86
N LEU A 184 14.70 -4.44 3.58
CA LEU A 184 14.21 -5.69 3.01
C LEU A 184 12.69 -5.62 2.87
N VAL A 185 12.19 -5.85 1.69
CA VAL A 185 10.77 -6.00 1.38
C VAL A 185 10.55 -7.41 0.83
N GLY A 186 9.52 -8.10 1.31
CA GLY A 186 9.28 -9.52 1.06
C GLY A 186 9.77 -10.39 2.22
N SER A 187 10.01 -11.66 1.96
CA SER A 187 10.36 -12.66 2.98
C SER A 187 11.87 -12.77 3.17
N ALA A 188 12.36 -12.53 4.40
CA ALA A 188 13.78 -12.69 4.74
C ALA A 188 14.26 -14.13 4.68
N GLN A 189 13.35 -15.09 4.81
CA GLN A 189 13.60 -16.53 4.71
C GLN A 189 12.49 -17.17 3.89
N ARG A 190 12.88 -18.11 3.02
CA ARG A 190 11.94 -18.88 2.20
C ARG A 190 12.28 -20.37 2.31
N VAL A 191 11.26 -21.22 2.22
CA VAL A 191 11.35 -22.67 2.30
C VAL A 191 10.86 -23.25 1.00
N CYS A 192 11.55 -24.24 0.47
CA CYS A 192 11.10 -24.99 -0.70
C CYS A 192 9.90 -25.86 -0.32
N THR A 193 8.76 -25.65 -0.98
CA THR A 193 7.49 -26.32 -0.69
C THR A 193 7.30 -27.57 -1.54
N GLU A 194 6.29 -28.40 -1.18
CA GLU A 194 5.91 -29.58 -1.96
C GLU A 194 5.48 -29.26 -3.39
N ALA A 195 5.00 -28.04 -3.63
CA ALA A 195 4.61 -27.59 -4.97
C ALA A 195 5.81 -27.26 -5.89
N GLY A 196 7.04 -27.38 -5.40
CA GLY A 196 8.24 -26.96 -6.14
C GLY A 196 8.44 -25.45 -6.20
N GLU A 197 7.83 -24.72 -5.26
CA GLU A 197 7.86 -23.27 -5.18
C GLU A 197 8.48 -22.81 -3.84
N TRP A 198 8.99 -21.59 -3.83
CA TRP A 198 9.51 -20.97 -2.62
C TRP A 198 8.40 -20.30 -1.82
N SER A 199 8.28 -20.63 -0.54
CA SER A 199 7.29 -20.01 0.37
C SER A 199 7.50 -18.49 0.51
N GLY A 200 6.42 -17.77 0.76
CA GLY A 200 6.42 -16.34 1.01
C GLY A 200 6.74 -15.47 -0.22
N ALA A 201 6.72 -14.15 -0.03
CA ALA A 201 6.94 -13.18 -1.10
C ALA A 201 8.43 -13.11 -1.51
N GLU A 202 8.69 -12.89 -2.80
CA GLU A 202 10.04 -12.68 -3.32
C GLU A 202 10.71 -11.48 -2.64
N PRO A 203 11.94 -11.63 -2.09
CA PRO A 203 12.61 -10.55 -1.39
C PRO A 203 13.24 -9.55 -2.36
N SER A 204 13.25 -8.29 -1.96
CA SER A 204 13.95 -7.21 -2.66
C SER A 204 14.56 -6.22 -1.67
N CYS A 205 15.68 -5.61 -2.03
CA CYS A 205 16.31 -4.54 -1.24
C CYS A 205 15.91 -3.17 -1.81
N ARG A 206 15.36 -2.31 -0.97
CA ARG A 206 14.83 -1.00 -1.33
C ARG A 206 15.60 0.13 -0.67
N ALA A 207 16.06 1.09 -1.46
CA ALA A 207 16.58 2.33 -0.92
C ALA A 207 15.44 3.17 -0.30
N PRO A 208 15.71 3.98 0.74
CA PRO A 208 14.67 4.79 1.39
C PRO A 208 13.91 5.72 0.42
N PHE A 209 14.59 6.26 -0.58
CA PHE A 209 14.02 7.15 -1.59
C PHE A 209 13.29 6.42 -2.72
N SER A 210 13.47 5.11 -2.87
CA SER A 210 12.87 4.34 -3.98
C SER A 210 11.35 4.21 -3.83
N TYR A 211 10.67 4.15 -4.95
CA TYR A 211 9.21 3.96 -5.03
C TYR A 211 8.85 3.02 -6.18
N ASP A 212 7.58 2.66 -6.26
CA ASP A 212 7.04 1.81 -7.32
C ASP A 212 6.45 2.68 -8.43
N ARG A 213 6.49 2.19 -9.65
CA ARG A 213 5.81 2.85 -10.77
C ARG A 213 4.31 2.57 -10.69
N VAL A 214 3.53 3.51 -11.19
CA VAL A 214 2.06 3.43 -11.23
C VAL A 214 1.59 2.15 -11.93
N GLU A 215 2.21 1.85 -13.09
CA GLU A 215 1.88 0.67 -13.91
C GLU A 215 2.19 -0.64 -13.19
N ASP A 216 3.33 -0.70 -12.46
CA ASP A 216 3.71 -1.89 -11.69
C ASP A 216 2.72 -2.15 -10.54
N ILE A 217 2.28 -1.08 -9.84
CA ILE A 217 1.29 -1.19 -8.77
C ILE A 217 -0.05 -1.65 -9.35
N GLY A 218 -0.53 -1.02 -10.42
CA GLY A 218 -1.78 -1.38 -11.07
C GLY A 218 -1.81 -2.86 -11.46
N ALA A 219 -0.74 -3.34 -12.11
CA ALA A 219 -0.65 -4.73 -12.53
C ALA A 219 -0.56 -5.71 -11.34
N GLU A 220 0.35 -5.48 -10.39
CA GLU A 220 0.62 -6.42 -9.30
C GLU A 220 -0.51 -6.43 -8.24
N PHE A 221 -0.98 -5.25 -7.82
CA PHE A 221 -2.13 -5.16 -6.91
C PHE A 221 -3.40 -5.66 -7.58
N GLY A 222 -3.65 -5.25 -8.84
CA GLY A 222 -4.83 -5.67 -9.59
C GLY A 222 -4.90 -7.19 -9.75
N ALA A 223 -3.80 -7.85 -10.08
CA ALA A 223 -3.73 -9.31 -10.17
C ALA A 223 -3.98 -9.98 -8.82
N SER A 224 -3.30 -9.54 -7.75
CA SER A 224 -3.47 -10.10 -6.40
C SER A 224 -4.90 -9.87 -5.88
N PHE A 225 -5.44 -8.66 -6.02
CA PHE A 225 -6.78 -8.33 -5.55
C PHE A 225 -7.89 -9.03 -6.37
N SER A 226 -7.68 -9.26 -7.66
CA SER A 226 -8.57 -10.10 -8.47
C SER A 226 -8.65 -11.54 -7.95
N ASN A 227 -7.54 -12.07 -7.39
CA ASN A 227 -7.55 -13.35 -6.69
C ASN A 227 -8.39 -13.29 -5.40
N VAL A 228 -8.31 -12.18 -4.65
CA VAL A 228 -9.17 -11.95 -3.47
C VAL A 228 -10.65 -11.96 -3.86
N LEU A 229 -11.00 -11.33 -4.97
CA LEU A 229 -12.38 -11.29 -5.48
C LEU A 229 -12.82 -12.59 -6.16
N GLY A 230 -11.94 -13.54 -6.39
CA GLY A 230 -12.27 -14.78 -7.09
C GLY A 230 -12.47 -14.62 -8.61
N LEU A 231 -12.04 -13.49 -9.20
CA LEU A 231 -12.29 -13.14 -10.61
C LEU A 231 -11.30 -13.77 -11.61
N ALA A 232 -10.22 -14.37 -11.14
CA ALA A 232 -9.22 -14.92 -12.02
C ALA A 232 -9.77 -16.15 -12.77
N SER A 233 -9.74 -16.15 -14.09
CA SER A 233 -10.34 -17.15 -14.98
C SER A 233 -9.73 -18.54 -14.86
N SER A 234 -10.61 -19.54 -14.88
CA SER A 234 -10.31 -20.95 -15.04
C SER A 234 -9.94 -21.29 -16.51
N SER A 235 -8.85 -20.76 -17.02
CA SER A 235 -8.34 -21.15 -18.34
C SER A 235 -7.06 -21.95 -18.22
N ALA A 236 -7.17 -23.18 -17.69
CA ALA A 236 -6.15 -24.22 -17.84
C ALA A 236 -6.78 -25.59 -17.86
N SER A 237 -7.57 -25.88 -18.90
CA SER A 237 -7.76 -27.26 -19.35
C SER A 237 -7.87 -27.28 -20.87
N SER A 238 -6.95 -28.06 -21.46
CA SER A 238 -6.90 -28.51 -22.87
C SER A 238 -6.35 -27.52 -23.90
N SER A 239 -5.05 -27.58 -24.19
CA SER A 239 -4.61 -28.19 -25.47
C SER A 239 -3.09 -28.32 -25.51
N LEU A 240 -2.63 -29.49 -25.89
CA LEU A 240 -1.27 -29.81 -26.30
C LEU A 240 -0.92 -29.04 -27.58
N ASN A 241 0.33 -28.57 -27.63
CA ASN A 241 1.03 -28.00 -28.78
C ASN A 241 0.91 -26.48 -28.99
N ALA A 242 1.83 -25.75 -28.34
CA ALA A 242 2.53 -24.62 -28.97
C ALA A 242 3.73 -24.22 -28.09
N SER A 243 4.91 -24.43 -28.62
CA SER A 243 6.16 -23.85 -28.15
C SER A 243 6.13 -22.35 -28.38
N ILE A 244 5.89 -21.54 -27.34
CA ILE A 244 6.16 -20.09 -27.31
C ILE A 244 6.15 -19.67 -25.82
N ILE A 245 7.26 -19.10 -25.37
CA ILE A 245 7.48 -18.21 -24.23
C ILE A 245 6.50 -18.38 -23.05
N LYS A 246 6.84 -19.24 -22.10
CA LYS A 246 6.11 -19.37 -20.84
C LYS A 246 6.48 -18.20 -19.91
N THR A 247 5.60 -17.22 -19.83
CA THR A 247 5.45 -16.48 -18.57
C THR A 247 5.14 -17.47 -17.44
N PRO A 248 5.69 -17.32 -16.23
CA PRO A 248 5.44 -18.25 -15.14
C PRO A 248 3.96 -18.23 -14.77
N THR A 249 3.24 -19.26 -15.18
CA THR A 249 1.87 -19.51 -14.73
C THR A 249 1.95 -20.04 -13.29
N PHE A 250 1.56 -19.20 -12.33
CA PHE A 250 1.36 -19.63 -10.95
C PHE A 250 0.21 -20.62 -10.88
N LEU A 251 0.52 -21.89 -10.67
CA LEU A 251 -0.45 -22.95 -10.33
C LEU A 251 -0.66 -22.95 -8.80
N GLY A 252 -1.17 -21.86 -8.25
CA GLY A 252 -1.70 -21.84 -6.89
C GLY A 252 -3.10 -22.47 -6.85
N ARG A 253 -3.40 -23.27 -5.84
CA ARG A 253 -4.75 -23.71 -5.52
C ARG A 253 -5.62 -22.49 -5.31
N ARG A 254 -6.56 -22.29 -6.18
CA ARG A 254 -7.46 -21.16 -6.22
C ARG A 254 -8.73 -21.50 -5.48
N LEU A 255 -9.08 -20.69 -4.48
CA LEU A 255 -10.42 -20.66 -3.94
C LEU A 255 -11.29 -19.79 -4.87
N ILE A 256 -12.18 -20.42 -5.62
CA ILE A 256 -13.29 -19.71 -6.24
C ILE A 256 -14.23 -19.36 -5.08
N LEU A 257 -14.63 -18.10 -4.95
CA LEU A 257 -15.70 -17.71 -4.05
C LEU A 257 -16.93 -18.52 -4.45
N SER A 258 -17.37 -19.44 -3.57
CA SER A 258 -18.67 -20.10 -3.73
C SER A 258 -19.77 -19.08 -3.40
N ASP A 259 -20.99 -19.30 -3.86
CA ASP A 259 -22.14 -18.42 -3.60
C ASP A 259 -22.37 -18.11 -2.09
N ASP A 260 -21.76 -18.89 -1.19
CA ASP A 260 -21.80 -18.73 0.26
C ASP A 260 -20.55 -18.05 0.88
N SER A 261 -19.64 -17.53 0.06
CA SER A 261 -18.40 -16.90 0.56
C SER A 261 -18.59 -15.41 0.71
N PHE A 262 -18.26 -14.89 1.90
CA PHE A 262 -18.29 -13.47 2.21
C PHE A 262 -16.89 -12.87 2.23
N LEU A 263 -16.77 -11.62 1.78
CA LEU A 263 -15.56 -10.83 1.81
C LEU A 263 -15.74 -9.62 2.73
N ASN A 264 -14.87 -9.45 3.70
CA ASN A 264 -14.76 -8.21 4.48
C ASN A 264 -13.59 -7.39 3.97
N VAL A 265 -13.84 -6.15 3.61
CA VAL A 265 -12.84 -5.18 3.15
C VAL A 265 -12.69 -4.08 4.19
N TYR A 266 -11.48 -3.91 4.71
CA TYR A 266 -11.16 -2.89 5.70
C TYR A 266 -10.24 -1.84 5.07
N LEU A 267 -10.68 -0.60 5.02
CA LEU A 267 -9.97 0.53 4.46
C LEU A 267 -9.45 1.43 5.59
N LEU A 268 -8.14 1.41 5.83
CA LEU A 268 -7.47 2.15 6.90
C LEU A 268 -6.75 3.34 6.29
N VAL A 269 -7.14 4.55 6.65
CA VAL A 269 -6.67 5.78 6.03
C VAL A 269 -5.98 6.68 7.04
N ASP A 270 -4.73 7.00 6.77
CA ASP A 270 -3.95 7.94 7.58
C ASP A 270 -4.53 9.36 7.49
N SER A 271 -4.71 9.98 8.64
CA SER A 271 -5.17 11.35 8.81
C SER A 271 -4.28 12.09 9.82
N SER A 272 -3.03 11.60 9.98
CA SER A 272 -2.05 12.22 10.86
C SER A 272 -1.60 13.59 10.34
N LYS A 273 -0.86 14.34 11.16
CA LYS A 273 -0.47 15.72 10.83
C LYS A 273 0.43 15.84 9.58
N SER A 274 1.09 14.77 9.16
CA SER A 274 1.89 14.73 7.92
C SER A 274 1.04 14.77 6.66
N VAL A 275 -0.18 14.23 6.73
CA VAL A 275 -1.14 14.23 5.61
C VAL A 275 -1.60 15.65 5.34
N THR A 276 -1.37 16.14 4.12
CA THR A 276 -1.92 17.44 3.71
C THR A 276 -3.43 17.34 3.46
N ARG A 277 -4.14 18.48 3.49
CA ARG A 277 -5.58 18.51 3.16
C ARG A 277 -5.84 17.96 1.75
N GLU A 278 -4.96 18.24 0.79
CA GLU A 278 -5.06 17.75 -0.57
C GLU A 278 -4.89 16.22 -0.63
N SER A 279 -3.84 15.69 -0.01
CA SER A 279 -3.62 14.24 0.06
C SER A 279 -4.77 13.51 0.76
N PHE A 280 -5.30 14.08 1.85
CA PHE A 280 -6.46 13.52 2.54
C PHE A 280 -7.70 13.47 1.65
N GLN A 281 -7.93 14.51 0.85
CA GLN A 281 -9.05 14.51 -0.10
C GLN A 281 -8.88 13.42 -1.17
N ILE A 282 -7.66 13.24 -1.68
CA ILE A 282 -7.33 12.16 -2.62
C ILE A 282 -7.54 10.77 -1.98
N PHE A 283 -7.14 10.59 -0.72
CA PHE A 283 -7.36 9.33 0.00
C PHE A 283 -8.85 9.05 0.19
N LYS A 284 -9.65 10.07 0.49
CA LYS A 284 -11.09 9.95 0.63
C LYS A 284 -11.75 9.55 -0.70
N GLU A 285 -11.41 10.23 -1.80
CA GLU A 285 -11.88 9.88 -3.15
C GLU A 285 -11.45 8.46 -3.55
N TRP A 286 -10.24 8.05 -3.17
CA TRP A 286 -9.77 6.70 -3.41
C TRP A 286 -10.63 5.65 -2.67
N VAL A 287 -10.99 5.90 -1.40
CA VAL A 287 -11.90 5.02 -0.63
C VAL A 287 -13.24 4.88 -1.34
N GLU A 288 -13.81 6.00 -1.79
CA GLU A 288 -15.09 5.99 -2.52
C GLU A 288 -15.00 5.16 -3.81
N ASN A 289 -13.95 5.37 -4.58
CA ASN A 289 -13.73 4.66 -5.86
C ASN A 289 -13.49 3.16 -5.66
N ILE A 290 -12.71 2.75 -4.66
CA ILE A 290 -12.42 1.32 -4.45
C ILE A 290 -13.68 0.58 -3.97
N VAL A 291 -14.51 1.19 -3.13
CA VAL A 291 -15.78 0.63 -2.68
C VAL A 291 -16.73 0.43 -3.86
N ASP A 292 -16.90 1.45 -4.70
CA ASP A 292 -17.73 1.40 -5.91
C ASP A 292 -17.27 0.29 -6.87
N ARG A 293 -15.97 0.23 -7.14
CA ARG A 293 -15.39 -0.79 -8.03
C ARG A 293 -15.56 -2.21 -7.50
N ILE A 294 -15.31 -2.46 -6.21
CA ILE A 294 -15.51 -3.79 -5.62
C ILE A 294 -16.97 -4.20 -5.72
N ALA A 295 -17.89 -3.29 -5.42
CA ALA A 295 -19.33 -3.54 -5.51
C ALA A 295 -19.78 -3.87 -6.93
N SER A 296 -19.13 -3.29 -7.96
CA SER A 296 -19.48 -3.54 -9.38
C SER A 296 -19.23 -4.99 -9.83
N PHE A 297 -18.49 -5.79 -9.07
CA PHE A 297 -18.25 -7.21 -9.36
C PHE A 297 -19.30 -8.16 -8.78
N GLU A 298 -20.35 -7.64 -8.16
CA GLU A 298 -21.44 -8.44 -7.55
C GLU A 298 -20.95 -9.47 -6.52
N VAL A 299 -19.78 -9.23 -5.94
CA VAL A 299 -19.24 -10.07 -4.84
C VAL A 299 -19.91 -9.66 -3.54
N GLY A 300 -20.36 -10.62 -2.74
CA GLY A 300 -20.89 -10.35 -1.40
C GLY A 300 -19.83 -9.78 -0.48
N ALA A 301 -19.62 -8.46 -0.54
CA ALA A 301 -18.63 -7.76 0.26
C ALA A 301 -19.27 -6.87 1.34
N SER A 302 -18.66 -6.84 2.53
CA SER A 302 -18.94 -5.86 3.57
C SER A 302 -17.73 -4.97 3.79
N PHE A 303 -17.96 -3.67 3.99
CA PHE A 303 -16.91 -2.67 4.08
C PHE A 303 -16.79 -2.08 5.48
N ALA A 304 -15.56 -1.85 5.92
CA ALA A 304 -15.25 -1.01 7.06
C ALA A 304 -14.30 0.11 6.63
N VAL A 305 -14.55 1.32 7.11
CA VAL A 305 -13.71 2.49 6.84
C VAL A 305 -13.25 3.06 8.18
N ILE A 306 -11.94 3.17 8.36
CA ILE A 306 -11.29 3.67 9.57
C ILE A 306 -10.32 4.77 9.17
N SER A 307 -10.52 5.98 9.65
CA SER A 307 -9.47 7.01 9.60
C SER A 307 -8.65 6.95 10.89
N TYR A 308 -7.34 7.18 10.80
CA TYR A 308 -6.49 7.10 11.99
C TYR A 308 -5.39 8.18 12.00
N ALA A 309 -5.06 8.59 13.21
CA ALA A 309 -3.90 9.39 13.53
C ALA A 309 -3.33 8.85 14.86
N THR A 310 -3.33 9.63 15.94
CA THR A 310 -3.00 9.14 17.29
C THR A 310 -3.98 8.06 17.78
N LYS A 311 -5.27 8.21 17.41
CA LYS A 311 -6.34 7.24 17.70
C LYS A 311 -7.13 6.94 16.42
N PRO A 312 -7.63 5.71 16.25
CA PRO A 312 -8.52 5.39 15.13
C PRO A 312 -9.92 5.95 15.37
N LYS A 313 -10.58 6.36 14.27
CA LYS A 313 -11.99 6.73 14.20
C LYS A 313 -12.69 5.81 13.20
N LYS A 314 -13.67 5.05 13.67
CA LYS A 314 -14.54 4.23 12.81
C LYS A 314 -15.52 5.12 12.09
N ILE A 315 -15.52 5.11 10.78
CA ILE A 315 -16.49 5.79 9.92
C ILE A 315 -17.61 4.82 9.54
N VAL A 316 -17.22 3.60 9.16
CA VAL A 316 -18.10 2.48 8.86
C VAL A 316 -17.54 1.23 9.52
N SER A 317 -18.40 0.41 10.11
CA SER A 317 -18.03 -0.89 10.68
C SER A 317 -18.65 -2.02 9.89
N ILE A 318 -17.97 -3.17 9.78
CA ILE A 318 -18.49 -4.34 9.06
C ILE A 318 -19.80 -4.91 9.63
N TYR A 319 -20.15 -4.57 10.88
CA TYR A 319 -21.41 -4.98 11.51
C TYR A 319 -22.49 -3.90 11.46
N ASP A 320 -22.23 -2.77 10.81
CA ASP A 320 -23.28 -1.80 10.50
C ASP A 320 -24.27 -2.46 9.53
N PRO A 321 -25.60 -2.24 9.70
CA PRO A 321 -26.59 -2.83 8.80
C PRO A 321 -26.39 -2.51 7.33
N GLU A 322 -25.75 -1.39 7.03
CA GLU A 322 -25.50 -0.86 5.69
C GLU A 322 -24.05 -1.16 5.19
N ALA A 323 -23.29 -2.00 5.91
CA ALA A 323 -21.89 -2.26 5.55
C ALA A 323 -21.72 -2.97 4.19
N ALA A 324 -22.74 -3.65 3.71
CA ALA A 324 -22.77 -4.30 2.40
C ALA A 324 -23.39 -3.42 1.29
N ASP A 325 -23.94 -2.26 1.65
CA ASP A 325 -24.47 -1.27 0.70
C ASP A 325 -23.39 -0.25 0.35
N ALA A 326 -22.80 -0.37 -0.84
CA ALA A 326 -21.72 0.50 -1.31
C ALA A 326 -22.12 1.98 -1.31
N ASP A 327 -23.34 2.31 -1.74
CA ASP A 327 -23.82 3.70 -1.77
C ASP A 327 -23.93 4.27 -0.36
N ALA A 328 -24.38 3.48 0.60
CA ALA A 328 -24.45 3.90 1.99
C ALA A 328 -23.04 4.08 2.59
N VAL A 329 -22.11 3.18 2.30
CA VAL A 329 -20.70 3.27 2.72
C VAL A 329 -20.05 4.53 2.14
N ILE A 330 -20.25 4.82 0.85
CA ILE A 330 -19.75 6.02 0.19
C ILE A 330 -20.36 7.28 0.82
N ARG A 331 -21.68 7.32 1.05
CA ARG A 331 -22.34 8.45 1.74
C ARG A 331 -21.76 8.67 3.15
N LYS A 332 -21.59 7.60 3.95
CA LYS A 332 -20.99 7.69 5.29
C LYS A 332 -19.54 8.18 5.23
N THR A 333 -18.77 7.72 4.25
CA THR A 333 -17.39 8.19 4.02
C THR A 333 -17.37 9.67 3.68
N LYS A 334 -18.23 10.12 2.77
CA LYS A 334 -18.33 11.53 2.37
C LYS A 334 -18.65 12.46 3.54
N THR A 335 -19.53 12.06 4.42
CA THR A 335 -20.01 12.91 5.54
C THR A 335 -19.21 12.70 6.82
N GLY A 336 -18.75 11.49 7.09
CA GLY A 336 -18.13 11.09 8.35
C GLY A 336 -16.62 11.19 8.39
N MET A 337 -15.93 11.19 7.24
CA MET A 337 -14.49 11.28 7.14
C MET A 337 -14.07 12.73 6.84
N ASN A 338 -13.62 13.46 7.88
CA ASN A 338 -13.24 14.86 7.76
C ASN A 338 -11.79 15.08 8.17
N PHE A 339 -11.10 15.98 7.48
CA PHE A 339 -9.68 16.29 7.72
C PHE A 339 -9.41 16.76 9.16
N GLN A 340 -10.38 17.43 9.80
CA GLN A 340 -10.25 17.96 11.16
C GLN A 340 -10.64 16.97 12.27
N ASP A 341 -11.10 15.77 11.93
CA ASP A 341 -11.63 14.80 12.90
C ASP A 341 -10.63 14.40 13.98
N HIS A 342 -9.35 14.42 13.66
CA HIS A 342 -8.28 14.05 14.57
C HIS A 342 -7.68 15.24 15.33
N GLY A 343 -8.15 16.46 15.08
CA GLY A 343 -7.76 17.68 15.79
C GLY A 343 -6.23 17.85 15.88
N ASN A 344 -5.70 17.91 17.10
CA ASN A 344 -4.26 17.97 17.38
C ASN A 344 -3.59 16.59 17.44
N GLY A 345 -4.23 15.53 16.97
CA GLY A 345 -3.69 14.18 16.90
C GLY A 345 -2.55 14.10 15.87
N THR A 346 -1.31 14.29 16.33
CA THR A 346 -0.15 14.43 15.46
C THR A 346 0.54 13.10 15.10
N GLY A 347 0.17 12.00 15.78
CA GLY A 347 0.86 10.72 15.64
C GLY A 347 0.22 9.81 14.62
N THR A 348 1.04 8.95 14.03
CA THR A 348 0.65 7.87 13.10
C THR A 348 0.64 6.55 13.86
N ASN A 349 -0.55 6.07 14.26
CA ASN A 349 -0.74 4.86 15.08
C ASN A 349 -1.43 3.75 14.29
N ILE A 350 -0.72 3.16 13.34
CA ILE A 350 -1.21 2.06 12.49
C ILE A 350 -1.62 0.85 13.34
N ARG A 351 -0.84 0.57 14.41
CA ARG A 351 -1.15 -0.54 15.32
C ARG A 351 -2.54 -0.44 15.92
N ALA A 352 -2.95 0.76 16.37
CA ALA A 352 -4.28 0.97 16.94
C ALA A 352 -5.39 0.77 15.88
N ALA A 353 -5.18 1.19 14.64
CA ALA A 353 -6.13 0.97 13.55
C ALA A 353 -6.29 -0.52 13.22
N LEU A 354 -5.20 -1.28 13.17
CA LEU A 354 -5.25 -2.75 12.99
C LEU A 354 -5.92 -3.48 14.17
N LEU A 355 -5.73 -3.00 15.40
CA LEU A 355 -6.45 -3.56 16.56
C LEU A 355 -7.96 -3.28 16.50
N GLU A 356 -8.40 -2.18 15.89
CA GLU A 356 -9.83 -1.98 15.62
C GLU A 356 -10.37 -2.98 14.60
N VAL A 357 -9.59 -3.33 13.58
CA VAL A 357 -9.96 -4.43 12.66
C VAL A 357 -10.07 -5.74 13.41
N TYR A 358 -9.08 -6.06 14.25
CA TYR A 358 -9.12 -7.25 15.11
C TYR A 358 -10.39 -7.31 15.96
N ASN A 359 -10.76 -6.19 16.60
CA ASN A 359 -11.98 -6.09 17.41
C ASN A 359 -13.25 -6.31 16.57
N MET A 360 -13.29 -5.80 15.33
CA MET A 360 -14.40 -6.04 14.42
C MET A 360 -14.54 -7.51 14.04
N ILE A 361 -13.43 -8.19 13.73
CA ILE A 361 -13.42 -9.62 13.41
C ILE A 361 -13.90 -10.45 14.61
N LEU A 362 -13.37 -10.15 15.81
CA LEU A 362 -13.75 -10.80 17.05
C LEU A 362 -15.26 -10.63 17.34
N PHE A 363 -15.77 -9.41 17.19
CA PHE A 363 -17.19 -9.13 17.40
C PHE A 363 -18.06 -9.89 16.39
N GLN A 364 -17.64 -9.98 15.15
CA GLN A 364 -18.34 -10.73 14.11
C GLN A 364 -18.42 -12.23 14.47
N GLN A 365 -17.32 -12.84 14.92
CA GLN A 365 -17.32 -14.22 15.42
C GLN A 365 -18.37 -14.40 16.53
N VAL A 366 -18.30 -13.57 17.57
CA VAL A 366 -19.24 -13.65 18.71
C VAL A 366 -20.72 -13.55 18.24
N SER A 367 -20.99 -12.73 17.23
CA SER A 367 -22.32 -12.57 16.65
C SER A 367 -22.78 -13.83 15.90
N PHE A 368 -21.90 -14.46 15.14
CA PHE A 368 -22.18 -15.73 14.45
C PHE A 368 -22.42 -16.88 15.46
N ASP A 369 -21.58 -16.97 16.48
CA ASP A 369 -21.69 -18.02 17.51
C ASP A 369 -23.00 -17.90 18.31
N ARG A 370 -23.38 -16.66 18.69
CA ARG A 370 -24.68 -16.38 19.34
C ARG A 370 -25.86 -16.70 18.43
N GLY A 371 -25.70 -16.53 17.12
CA GLY A 371 -26.72 -16.93 16.13
C GLY A 371 -26.77 -18.42 15.81
N GLY A 372 -26.01 -19.26 16.52
CA GLY A 372 -25.95 -20.70 16.30
C GLY A 372 -25.23 -21.13 15.01
N ARG A 373 -24.51 -20.22 14.36
CA ARG A 373 -23.73 -20.47 13.13
C ARG A 373 -22.26 -20.67 13.46
N LEU A 374 -21.97 -21.68 14.26
CA LEU A 374 -20.61 -22.04 14.65
C LEU A 374 -19.72 -22.21 13.41
N ASP A 375 -18.49 -21.70 13.47
CA ASP A 375 -17.49 -21.77 12.39
C ASP A 375 -17.87 -21.08 11.05
N ALA A 376 -19.05 -20.50 10.90
CA ALA A 376 -19.41 -19.78 9.66
C ALA A 376 -18.50 -18.58 9.40
N TRP A 377 -18.04 -17.92 10.46
CA TRP A 377 -17.09 -16.83 10.39
C TRP A 377 -15.72 -17.23 9.78
N LYS A 378 -15.33 -18.52 9.91
CA LYS A 378 -14.09 -19.05 9.32
C LYS A 378 -14.11 -19.10 7.79
N LYS A 379 -15.29 -19.00 7.18
CA LYS A 379 -15.47 -18.96 5.72
C LYS A 379 -15.33 -17.56 5.15
N ILE A 380 -15.27 -16.54 6.00
CA ILE A 380 -15.14 -15.15 5.60
C ILE A 380 -13.68 -14.87 5.22
N ARG A 381 -13.47 -14.25 4.07
CA ARG A 381 -12.17 -13.72 3.64
C ARG A 381 -12.03 -12.27 4.11
N HIS A 382 -10.84 -11.87 4.46
CA HIS A 382 -10.55 -10.53 4.96
C HIS A 382 -9.48 -9.87 4.10
N ALA A 383 -9.79 -8.69 3.55
CA ALA A 383 -8.84 -7.84 2.85
C ALA A 383 -8.67 -6.54 3.63
N ILE A 384 -7.47 -6.25 4.08
CA ILE A 384 -7.13 -5.03 4.82
C ILE A 384 -6.24 -4.19 3.92
N ILE A 385 -6.63 -2.94 3.65
CA ILE A 385 -5.84 -2.01 2.84
C ILE A 385 -5.47 -0.82 3.71
N VAL A 386 -4.18 -0.61 3.91
CA VAL A 386 -3.63 0.45 4.74
C VAL A 386 -3.00 1.50 3.85
N LEU A 387 -3.49 2.75 3.94
CA LEU A 387 -2.86 3.92 3.34
C LEU A 387 -2.16 4.73 4.43
N THR A 388 -0.89 5.08 4.22
CA THR A 388 -0.10 5.93 5.11
C THR A 388 0.84 6.82 4.33
N ASP A 389 1.06 8.05 4.78
CA ASP A 389 2.05 8.98 4.22
C ASP A 389 3.30 9.14 5.09
N GLY A 390 3.36 8.41 6.21
CA GLY A 390 4.44 8.52 7.17
C GLY A 390 4.84 7.21 7.83
N LYS A 391 5.94 7.29 8.57
CA LYS A 391 6.38 6.22 9.45
C LYS A 391 5.50 6.21 10.71
N TYR A 392 5.06 5.02 11.14
CA TYR A 392 4.40 4.92 12.43
C TYR A 392 5.35 5.44 13.53
N ASN A 393 4.84 6.34 14.35
CA ASN A 393 5.59 7.02 15.41
C ASN A 393 4.92 6.89 16.79
N MET A 394 3.76 6.21 16.85
CA MET A 394 2.99 5.95 18.05
C MET A 394 2.48 4.50 18.10
N GLY A 395 2.22 4.02 19.32
CA GLY A 395 1.63 2.69 19.55
C GLY A 395 2.61 1.51 19.41
N GLY A 396 3.84 1.74 18.98
CA GLY A 396 4.83 0.70 18.69
C GLY A 396 4.63 0.02 17.34
N SER A 397 5.37 -1.08 17.08
CA SER A 397 5.31 -1.81 15.80
C SER A 397 3.90 -2.35 15.54
N PRO A 398 3.39 -2.21 14.32
CA PRO A 398 2.11 -2.80 13.90
C PRO A 398 2.15 -4.34 13.80
N LYS A 399 3.34 -4.93 13.76
CA LYS A 399 3.56 -6.37 13.62
C LYS A 399 2.80 -7.21 14.64
N ASP A 400 2.70 -6.74 15.90
CA ASP A 400 1.95 -7.45 16.94
C ASP A 400 0.45 -7.52 16.65
N ALA A 401 -0.11 -6.46 16.04
CA ALA A 401 -1.52 -6.42 15.67
C ALA A 401 -1.79 -7.34 14.48
N VAL A 402 -0.88 -7.35 13.49
CA VAL A 402 -0.95 -8.30 12.35
C VAL A 402 -0.90 -9.74 12.88
N ALA A 403 0.09 -10.07 13.72
CA ALA A 403 0.23 -11.41 14.29
C ALA A 403 -1.03 -11.86 15.07
N LYS A 404 -1.68 -10.96 15.82
CA LYS A 404 -2.96 -11.27 16.51
C LYS A 404 -4.09 -11.57 15.53
N ILE A 405 -4.19 -10.84 14.42
CA ILE A 405 -5.20 -11.09 13.38
C ILE A 405 -4.94 -12.46 12.72
N GLU A 406 -3.68 -12.73 12.36
CA GLU A 406 -3.28 -14.01 11.75
C GLU A 406 -3.54 -15.20 12.67
N GLU A 407 -3.17 -15.08 13.95
CA GLU A 407 -3.41 -16.11 14.96
C GLU A 407 -4.90 -16.37 15.15
N PHE A 408 -5.69 -15.30 15.30
CA PHE A 408 -7.13 -15.39 15.50
C PHE A 408 -7.86 -16.03 14.32
N LEU A 409 -7.48 -15.67 13.09
CA LEU A 409 -8.03 -16.25 11.87
C LEU A 409 -7.46 -17.63 11.53
N GLU A 410 -6.58 -18.16 12.38
CA GLU A 410 -5.90 -19.45 12.17
C GLU A 410 -5.17 -19.50 10.80
N ILE A 411 -4.50 -18.41 10.42
CA ILE A 411 -3.80 -18.32 9.13
C ILE A 411 -2.61 -19.29 9.13
N LYS A 412 -2.77 -20.36 8.37
CA LYS A 412 -1.78 -21.42 8.12
C LYS A 412 -1.59 -21.57 6.60
N PRO A 413 -0.61 -22.34 6.12
CA PRO A 413 -0.40 -22.51 4.68
C PRO A 413 -1.64 -22.90 3.88
N ASN A 414 -2.55 -23.71 4.46
CA ASN A 414 -3.81 -24.10 3.85
C ASN A 414 -4.93 -23.07 3.98
N ARG A 415 -4.72 -21.98 4.72
CA ARG A 415 -5.70 -20.90 4.95
C ARG A 415 -5.14 -19.51 4.61
N LYS A 416 -4.00 -19.43 3.95
CA LYS A 416 -3.36 -18.16 3.59
C LYS A 416 -4.25 -17.23 2.76
N ASP A 417 -5.22 -17.80 2.03
CA ASP A 417 -6.13 -17.03 1.16
C ASP A 417 -7.30 -16.37 1.91
N TYR A 418 -7.39 -16.58 3.24
CA TYR A 418 -8.42 -15.95 4.06
C TYR A 418 -8.02 -14.58 4.63
N LEU A 419 -6.77 -14.18 4.49
CA LEU A 419 -6.30 -12.86 4.89
C LEU A 419 -5.34 -12.28 3.86
N ASP A 420 -5.63 -11.06 3.42
CA ASP A 420 -4.78 -10.22 2.59
C ASP A 420 -4.60 -8.86 3.26
N ILE A 421 -3.36 -8.47 3.52
CA ILE A 421 -3.04 -7.15 4.07
C ILE A 421 -2.15 -6.42 3.08
N TYR A 422 -2.69 -5.38 2.45
CA TYR A 422 -1.98 -4.49 1.54
C TYR A 422 -1.55 -3.22 2.27
N ALA A 423 -0.29 -2.84 2.12
CA ALA A 423 0.26 -1.62 2.71
C ALA A 423 0.74 -0.68 1.60
N PHE A 424 0.12 0.49 1.50
CA PHE A 424 0.47 1.55 0.56
C PHE A 424 1.09 2.72 1.31
N GLY A 425 2.34 3.00 1.02
CA GLY A 425 3.05 4.18 1.48
C GLY A 425 3.02 5.29 0.45
N ILE A 426 2.69 6.51 0.86
CA ILE A 426 2.58 7.67 -0.01
C ILE A 426 3.67 8.67 0.35
N GLY A 427 4.61 8.92 -0.57
CA GLY A 427 5.76 9.78 -0.34
C GLY A 427 7.09 9.03 -0.33
N THR A 428 8.13 9.68 -0.87
CA THR A 428 9.39 8.98 -1.14
C THR A 428 10.30 8.83 0.07
N GLN A 429 10.20 9.67 1.08
CA GLN A 429 11.20 9.73 2.15
C GLN A 429 10.66 9.55 3.57
N GLU A 430 9.42 9.89 3.80
CA GLU A 430 8.80 9.82 5.13
C GLU A 430 8.22 8.45 5.43
N VAL A 431 7.86 7.72 4.37
CA VAL A 431 7.38 6.35 4.47
C VAL A 431 8.55 5.37 4.49
N ASP A 432 8.54 4.51 5.49
CA ASP A 432 9.56 3.50 5.72
C ASP A 432 9.16 2.16 5.08
N TRP A 433 10.00 1.67 4.17
CA TRP A 433 9.80 0.35 3.57
C TRP A 433 9.74 -0.80 4.58
N GLU A 434 10.51 -0.70 5.68
CA GLU A 434 10.51 -1.70 6.74
C GLU A 434 9.14 -1.76 7.43
N GLY A 435 8.58 -0.59 7.78
CA GLY A 435 7.23 -0.48 8.34
C GLY A 435 6.15 -1.02 7.42
N LEU A 436 6.20 -0.72 6.11
CA LEU A 436 5.27 -1.30 5.14
C LEU A 436 5.40 -2.82 5.06
N ASN A 437 6.64 -3.33 5.06
CA ASN A 437 6.89 -4.77 5.03
C ASN A 437 6.44 -5.49 6.32
N GLU A 438 6.43 -4.82 7.48
CA GLU A 438 5.89 -5.37 8.74
C GLU A 438 4.36 -5.56 8.71
N ILE A 439 3.65 -4.71 7.96
CA ILE A 439 2.19 -4.72 7.84
C ILE A 439 1.73 -5.73 6.78
N ALA A 440 2.37 -5.72 5.63
CA ALA A 440 1.92 -6.41 4.43
C ALA A 440 2.00 -7.93 4.54
N SER A 441 1.00 -8.63 4.02
CA SER A 441 1.01 -10.09 3.83
C SER A 441 2.18 -10.54 2.95
N LYS A 442 2.65 -11.78 3.18
CA LYS A 442 3.79 -12.36 2.44
C LYS A 442 3.36 -13.68 1.82
N LYS A 443 2.76 -13.57 0.64
CA LYS A 443 2.28 -14.70 -0.15
C LYS A 443 3.20 -14.99 -1.33
N GLU A 444 3.21 -16.25 -1.77
CA GLU A 444 3.98 -16.69 -2.91
C GLU A 444 3.48 -16.00 -4.18
N GLY A 445 4.43 -15.42 -4.94
CA GLY A 445 4.15 -14.78 -6.22
C GLY A 445 3.36 -13.48 -6.15
N GLU A 446 3.01 -13.01 -4.97
CA GLU A 446 2.25 -11.79 -4.78
C GLU A 446 3.06 -10.72 -4.02
N ARG A 447 2.76 -9.47 -4.29
CA ARG A 447 3.32 -8.33 -3.57
C ARG A 447 2.20 -7.55 -2.91
N HIS A 448 2.39 -7.25 -1.62
CA HIS A 448 1.39 -6.56 -0.80
C HIS A 448 1.93 -5.26 -0.17
N ALA A 449 3.22 -4.96 -0.31
CA ALA A 449 3.82 -3.71 0.13
C ALA A 449 4.17 -2.85 -1.09
N PHE A 450 3.58 -1.65 -1.16
CA PHE A 450 3.73 -0.69 -2.25
C PHE A 450 4.11 0.68 -1.71
N LYS A 451 4.86 1.44 -2.49
CA LYS A 451 5.22 2.81 -2.14
C LYS A 451 5.14 3.70 -3.37
N LEU A 452 4.33 4.74 -3.28
CA LEU A 452 4.16 5.77 -4.29
C LEU A 452 4.96 7.02 -3.93
N ASP A 453 5.38 7.76 -4.91
CA ASP A 453 6.09 9.03 -4.72
C ASP A 453 5.16 10.17 -4.28
N SER A 454 3.87 10.10 -4.65
CA SER A 454 2.88 11.14 -4.35
C SER A 454 1.45 10.57 -4.24
N SER A 455 0.56 11.35 -3.62
CA SER A 455 -0.86 11.01 -3.53
C SER A 455 -1.58 11.07 -4.88
N GLN A 456 -1.13 11.94 -5.80
CA GLN A 456 -1.67 12.01 -7.16
C GLN A 456 -1.48 10.69 -7.90
N ASN A 457 -0.34 10.02 -7.71
CA ASN A 457 -0.06 8.74 -8.32
C ASN A 457 -0.88 7.58 -7.72
N LEU A 458 -1.42 7.74 -6.51
CA LEU A 458 -2.38 6.78 -5.95
C LEU A 458 -3.63 6.68 -6.84
N LYS A 459 -4.19 7.82 -7.26
CA LYS A 459 -5.35 7.84 -8.15
C LYS A 459 -5.04 7.16 -9.48
N ALA A 460 -3.92 7.54 -10.11
CA ALA A 460 -3.49 6.97 -11.38
C ALA A 460 -3.22 5.45 -11.29
N ALA A 461 -2.60 4.96 -10.19
CA ALA A 461 -2.35 3.53 -10.00
C ALA A 461 -3.62 2.69 -9.93
N PHE A 462 -4.76 3.29 -9.56
CA PHE A 462 -6.03 2.60 -9.41
C PHE A 462 -7.06 2.94 -10.50
N GLU A 463 -6.75 3.85 -11.44
CA GLU A 463 -7.68 4.18 -12.53
C GLU A 463 -8.03 2.96 -13.39
N ASP A 464 -7.05 2.12 -13.69
CA ASP A 464 -7.21 0.91 -14.50
C ASP A 464 -7.35 -0.38 -13.68
N VAL A 465 -7.10 -0.31 -12.37
CA VAL A 465 -7.25 -1.46 -11.47
C VAL A 465 -8.73 -1.77 -11.29
N LEU A 466 -9.09 -3.03 -11.48
CA LEU A 466 -10.47 -3.50 -11.36
C LEU A 466 -11.44 -2.83 -12.37
N ASP A 467 -10.96 -2.36 -13.53
CA ASP A 467 -11.86 -1.96 -14.61
C ASP A 467 -12.47 -3.22 -15.25
N PRO A 468 -13.81 -3.37 -15.24
CA PRO A 468 -14.49 -4.51 -15.85
C PRO A 468 -14.21 -4.65 -17.35
N LYS A 469 -13.81 -3.57 -18.04
CA LYS A 469 -13.43 -3.58 -19.46
C LYS A 469 -12.07 -4.22 -19.66
N ASN A 470 -11.10 -3.90 -18.81
CA ASN A 470 -9.75 -4.47 -18.89
C ASN A 470 -9.70 -5.93 -18.42
N SER A 471 -10.65 -6.36 -17.58
CA SER A 471 -10.79 -7.78 -17.18
C SER A 471 -11.21 -8.69 -18.34
N ARG A 472 -11.84 -8.15 -19.39
CA ARG A 472 -12.23 -8.91 -20.59
C ARG A 472 -11.08 -9.11 -21.57
N ASP A 473 -10.12 -8.20 -21.63
CA ASP A 473 -8.96 -8.29 -22.51
C ASP A 473 -7.89 -9.27 -21.98
N LEU A 474 -7.91 -9.57 -20.68
CA LEU A 474 -7.13 -10.68 -20.11
C LEU A 474 -7.68 -12.07 -20.51
N CYS A 475 -8.86 -12.11 -21.08
CA CYS A 475 -9.51 -13.33 -21.60
C CYS A 475 -9.28 -13.56 -23.10
N GLY A 476 -8.18 -13.08 -23.69
CA GLY A 476 -7.67 -13.46 -25.02
C GLY A 476 -8.70 -13.97 -26.03
N LEU A 477 -9.72 -13.16 -26.42
CA LEU A 477 -10.53 -13.43 -27.58
C LEU A 477 -10.15 -12.40 -28.66
N GLY A 478 -9.40 -12.90 -29.64
CA GLY A 478 -9.04 -12.15 -30.81
C GLY A 478 -10.26 -11.55 -31.51
N ASN A 479 -10.15 -10.26 -31.83
CA ASN A 479 -11.04 -9.60 -32.74
C ASN A 479 -10.79 -10.12 -34.14
N ASP A 480 -11.64 -11.00 -34.63
CA ASP A 480 -11.87 -11.12 -36.07
C ASP A 480 -12.97 -10.17 -36.49
N SER A 481 -12.54 -9.23 -37.29
CA SER A 481 -13.37 -8.26 -37.97
C SER A 481 -14.45 -8.93 -38.83
N LEU A 482 -15.71 -8.62 -38.55
CA LEU A 482 -16.77 -8.69 -39.58
C LEU A 482 -17.69 -7.46 -39.49
N SER A 483 -17.69 -6.76 -40.56
CA SER A 483 -18.42 -5.56 -40.90
C SER A 483 -19.93 -5.75 -40.93
N ALA A 484 -20.61 -4.73 -40.45
CA ALA A 484 -21.86 -4.11 -40.91
C ALA A 484 -23.09 -4.97 -41.22
N THR A 485 -24.21 -4.74 -40.63
CA THR A 485 -25.36 -3.95 -41.14
C THR A 485 -26.62 -4.19 -40.30
N HIS A 486 -27.22 -3.08 -39.91
CA HIS A 486 -28.66 -2.76 -39.82
C HIS A 486 -29.69 -3.51 -38.97
N GLN A 487 -30.37 -2.65 -38.21
CA GLN A 487 -31.81 -2.61 -37.88
C GLN A 487 -32.31 -3.11 -36.53
N GLN A 488 -32.64 -2.08 -35.75
CA GLN A 488 -33.86 -1.89 -34.92
C GLN A 488 -34.78 -3.11 -34.68
N LYS A 489 -35.09 -3.35 -33.41
CA LYS A 489 -36.43 -3.33 -32.81
C LYS A 489 -36.39 -3.72 -31.34
N ASN A 490 -36.83 -2.80 -30.47
CA ASN A 490 -37.47 -3.04 -29.17
C ASN A 490 -38.87 -3.65 -29.40
N PRO A 491 -39.69 -4.09 -28.45
CA PRO A 491 -39.50 -4.23 -27.00
C PRO A 491 -40.10 -5.56 -26.42
N TRP A 492 -39.87 -5.91 -25.17
CA TRP A 492 -40.91 -6.61 -24.37
C TRP A 492 -40.85 -6.21 -22.90
N HIS A 493 -42.04 -5.86 -22.44
CA HIS A 493 -42.45 -5.51 -21.10
C HIS A 493 -42.34 -6.68 -20.12
N VAL A 494 -42.00 -6.31 -18.91
CA VAL A 494 -42.11 -7.10 -17.65
C VAL A 494 -43.55 -7.31 -17.22
N VAL A 495 -43.85 -8.43 -16.60
CA VAL A 495 -44.88 -8.54 -15.60
C VAL A 495 -44.35 -9.26 -14.39
N ILE A 496 -44.55 -8.62 -13.25
CA ILE A 496 -44.32 -9.02 -11.86
C ILE A 496 -45.24 -10.19 -11.49
N LYS A 497 -44.71 -11.15 -10.80
CA LYS A 497 -45.38 -11.81 -9.68
C LYS A 497 -44.35 -12.20 -8.63
#